data_73d48f7e2c8c0492d1695cd16f749407
#
_entry.id   73d48f7e2c8c0492d1695cd16f749407
#
_cell.length_a   1.000
_cell.length_b   1.000
_cell.length_c   1.000
_cell.angle_alpha   90.00
_cell.angle_beta   90.00
_cell.angle_gamma   90.00
#
_symmetry.space_group_name_H-M   'P 1'
#
loop_
_entity.id
_entity.type
_entity.pdbx_description
1 polymer ?
#
loop_
_entity_poly.entity_id
_entity_poly.type
_entity_poly.pdbx_seq_one_letter_code
_entity_poly.pdbx_strand_id
1 'polypeptide(L)'
;MKYYAVAKGRKTGVFVDWSEVLEYVKGFSGAKYASFHDKESAENYVSSGGVKQEVKAPESSFIKNTKNMGRVYAQCKRDDENKKFIISGVVDTPNGLHQFYNWSWLEDYGDLSEVDIQCYAYVHMLKEAFKLGIHDIVVVYKNDCFKGWGETWRAKSDVAKYYKSCIQYLRSRCNIQFEKYDKGVHYHMEYGSRISLPFEYKSEQYEQFGYTGNF
;
A
#
# COMPACT_ATOMS: atom_id res chain seq x y z
N MET A 1 12.30 14.43 1.10
CA MET A 1 13.65 14.80 0.63
C MET A 1 14.32 13.51 0.19
N LYS A 2 15.18 13.55 -0.85
CA LYS A 2 15.81 12.32 -1.35
C LYS A 2 17.29 12.33 -0.95
N TYR A 3 17.79 11.23 -0.40
CA TYR A 3 19.18 11.07 0.00
C TYR A 3 19.88 10.08 -0.93
N TYR A 4 21.10 10.38 -1.31
CA TYR A 4 21.93 9.55 -2.16
C TYR A 4 23.12 9.06 -1.36
N ALA A 5 23.29 7.76 -1.25
CA ALA A 5 24.39 7.14 -0.53
C ALA A 5 25.43 6.59 -1.51
N VAL A 6 26.67 6.94 -1.32
CA VAL A 6 27.82 6.37 -2.06
C VAL A 6 28.65 5.55 -1.09
N ALA A 7 28.56 4.23 -1.19
CA ALA A 7 29.34 3.31 -0.37
C ALA A 7 30.70 2.97 -1.00
N LYS A 8 30.81 3.10 -2.32
CA LYS A 8 32.06 2.94 -3.05
C LYS A 8 32.10 3.88 -4.25
N GLY A 9 33.08 4.77 -4.30
CA GLY A 9 33.26 5.80 -5.31
C GLY A 9 34.52 6.62 -5.01
N ARG A 10 34.73 7.72 -5.73
CA ARG A 10 35.84 8.66 -5.46
C ARG A 10 35.66 9.33 -4.07
N LYS A 11 34.42 9.53 -3.66
CA LYS A 11 34.07 10.02 -2.32
C LYS A 11 32.86 9.20 -1.83
N THR A 12 32.92 8.73 -0.60
CA THR A 12 31.84 8.00 0.08
C THR A 12 31.08 8.91 1.02
N GLY A 13 29.80 8.64 1.23
CA GLY A 13 28.96 9.44 2.13
C GLY A 13 27.51 9.52 1.67
N VAL A 14 26.72 10.34 2.39
CA VAL A 14 25.33 10.63 2.08
C VAL A 14 25.20 12.06 1.56
N PHE A 15 24.52 12.21 0.43
CA PHE A 15 24.38 13.46 -0.31
C PHE A 15 22.90 13.72 -0.59
N VAL A 16 22.55 14.96 -0.86
CA VAL A 16 21.18 15.38 -1.22
C VAL A 16 21.06 15.80 -2.68
N ASP A 17 22.19 16.06 -3.33
CA ASP A 17 22.26 16.45 -4.73
C ASP A 17 22.82 15.30 -5.59
N TRP A 18 22.07 14.91 -6.61
CA TRP A 18 22.47 13.88 -7.55
C TRP A 18 23.64 14.32 -8.45
N SER A 19 23.72 15.59 -8.77
CA SER A 19 24.80 16.15 -9.62
C SER A 19 26.16 15.96 -8.96
N GLU A 20 26.23 16.18 -7.65
CA GLU A 20 27.43 15.93 -6.83
C GLU A 20 27.80 14.43 -6.80
N VAL A 21 26.80 13.56 -6.60
CA VAL A 21 27.02 12.11 -6.57
C VAL A 21 27.56 11.59 -7.89
N LEU A 22 27.07 12.14 -8.99
CA LEU A 22 27.49 11.72 -10.33
C LEU A 22 28.99 11.90 -10.54
N GLU A 23 29.59 12.95 -10.00
CA GLU A 23 31.05 13.19 -10.08
C GLU A 23 31.85 12.11 -9.34
N TYR A 24 31.30 11.58 -8.27
CA TYR A 24 31.96 10.57 -7.45
C TYR A 24 31.82 9.13 -7.97
N VAL A 25 30.79 8.86 -8.77
CA VAL A 25 30.51 7.51 -9.27
C VAL A 25 30.76 7.32 -10.77
N LYS A 26 30.67 8.39 -11.56
CA LYS A 26 30.86 8.31 -13.02
C LYS A 26 32.28 7.88 -13.39
N GLY A 27 32.38 6.76 -14.13
CA GLY A 27 33.64 6.19 -14.56
C GLY A 27 34.49 5.57 -13.44
N PHE A 28 33.92 5.38 -12.24
CA PHE A 28 34.59 4.67 -11.15
C PHE A 28 34.23 3.17 -11.20
N SER A 29 35.25 2.32 -11.43
CA SER A 29 35.04 0.88 -11.56
C SER A 29 34.53 0.27 -10.23
N GLY A 30 33.39 -0.41 -10.31
CA GLY A 30 32.77 -1.03 -9.14
C GLY A 30 32.13 -0.02 -8.16
N ALA A 31 31.71 1.15 -8.62
CA ALA A 31 30.95 2.11 -7.81
C ALA A 31 29.70 1.44 -7.20
N LYS A 32 29.45 1.70 -5.91
CA LYS A 32 28.26 1.25 -5.20
C LYS A 32 27.54 2.48 -4.65
N TYR A 33 26.37 2.74 -5.15
CA TYR A 33 25.52 3.86 -4.71
C TYR A 33 24.04 3.49 -4.80
N ALA A 34 23.22 4.16 -3.99
CA ALA A 34 21.77 3.96 -3.98
C ALA A 34 21.07 5.24 -3.50
N SER A 35 19.76 5.36 -3.78
CA SER A 35 18.94 6.46 -3.26
C SER A 35 17.97 5.94 -2.19
N PHE A 36 17.75 6.79 -1.17
CA PHE A 36 16.92 6.52 -0.03
C PHE A 36 15.96 7.68 0.25
N HIS A 37 14.88 7.41 0.96
CA HIS A 37 13.91 8.44 1.36
C HIS A 37 14.22 9.04 2.74
N ASP A 38 15.02 8.34 3.54
CA ASP A 38 15.48 8.76 4.86
C ASP A 38 17.01 8.72 4.96
N LYS A 39 17.53 9.54 5.83
CA LYS A 39 18.97 9.72 6.01
C LYS A 39 19.63 8.51 6.70
N GLU A 40 18.94 7.91 7.65
CA GLU A 40 19.44 6.77 8.41
C GLU A 40 19.69 5.55 7.53
N SER A 41 18.74 5.20 6.65
CA SER A 41 18.94 4.13 5.66
C SER A 41 20.09 4.42 4.70
N ALA A 42 20.30 5.68 4.33
CA ALA A 42 21.42 6.08 3.49
C ALA A 42 22.76 5.90 4.22
N GLU A 43 22.84 6.29 5.50
CA GLU A 43 24.03 6.13 6.35
C GLU A 43 24.35 4.63 6.58
N ASN A 44 23.34 3.82 6.84
CA ASN A 44 23.47 2.37 6.99
C ASN A 44 23.99 1.70 5.73
N TYR A 45 23.55 2.15 4.55
CA TYR A 45 24.05 1.63 3.27
C TYR A 45 25.54 1.97 3.07
N VAL A 46 25.97 3.16 3.44
CA VAL A 46 27.40 3.56 3.37
C VAL A 46 28.22 2.71 4.34
N SER A 47 27.76 2.55 5.60
CA SER A 47 28.43 1.79 6.64
C SER A 47 28.56 0.31 6.32
N SER A 48 27.58 -0.28 5.60
CA SER A 48 27.59 -1.68 5.17
C SER A 48 28.43 -1.93 3.91
N GLY A 49 29.15 -0.95 3.40
CA GLY A 49 29.98 -1.10 2.18
C GLY A 49 29.13 -1.32 0.91
N GLY A 50 27.90 -0.77 0.87
CA GLY A 50 27.02 -0.88 -0.29
C GLY A 50 26.31 -2.24 -0.40
N VAL A 51 26.20 -2.95 0.68
CA VAL A 51 25.25 -4.05 0.81
C VAL A 51 23.90 -3.37 1.13
N LYS A 52 22.94 -3.46 0.21
CA LYS A 52 21.56 -3.27 0.61
C LYS A 52 21.30 -4.37 1.62
N GLN A 53 21.35 -4.06 2.89
CA GLN A 53 20.72 -4.93 3.85
C GLN A 53 19.31 -5.09 3.33
N GLU A 54 18.91 -6.32 2.97
CA GLU A 54 17.51 -6.66 3.01
C GLU A 54 17.13 -6.25 4.43
N VAL A 55 16.37 -5.16 4.53
CA VAL A 55 15.75 -4.79 5.78
C VAL A 55 14.93 -6.03 6.08
N LYS A 56 15.43 -6.92 6.97
CA LYS A 56 14.56 -7.86 7.64
C LYS A 56 13.41 -6.98 8.05
N ALA A 57 12.22 -7.30 7.53
CA ALA A 57 11.02 -6.55 7.89
C ALA A 57 11.16 -6.30 9.38
N PRO A 58 11.17 -5.04 9.85
CA PRO A 58 11.39 -4.79 11.26
C PRO A 58 10.43 -5.74 11.95
N GLU A 59 10.99 -6.62 12.81
CA GLU A 59 10.14 -7.48 13.64
C GLU A 59 9.13 -6.53 14.20
N SER A 60 7.88 -6.69 13.75
CA SER A 60 6.85 -5.69 13.81
C SER A 60 6.97 -4.93 15.13
N SER A 61 7.55 -3.72 15.08
CA SER A 61 7.40 -2.74 16.15
C SER A 61 5.93 -2.30 16.16
N PHE A 62 5.07 -3.29 15.92
CA PHE A 62 3.64 -3.18 15.98
C PHE A 62 3.29 -2.82 17.41
N ILE A 63 2.77 -1.65 17.51
CA ILE A 63 2.08 -1.04 18.61
C ILE A 63 1.70 -2.10 19.66
N LYS A 64 2.56 -2.22 20.66
CA LYS A 64 2.47 -3.25 21.71
C LYS A 64 1.24 -3.14 22.59
N ASN A 65 0.15 -2.42 22.19
CA ASN A 65 -0.95 -2.19 23.12
C ASN A 65 -2.34 -1.90 22.55
N THR A 66 -2.70 -2.36 21.36
CA THR A 66 -4.12 -2.31 21.00
C THR A 66 -4.60 -3.69 20.60
N LYS A 67 -5.23 -4.37 21.53
CA LYS A 67 -5.85 -5.69 21.35
C LYS A 67 -6.84 -5.79 20.18
N ASN A 68 -7.12 -4.68 19.48
CA ASN A 68 -8.16 -4.58 18.47
C ASN A 68 -7.86 -3.61 17.32
N MET A 69 -6.57 -3.32 17.05
CA MET A 69 -6.18 -2.50 15.91
C MET A 69 -5.92 -3.37 14.68
N GLY A 70 -6.41 -2.94 13.54
CA GLY A 70 -6.08 -3.55 12.24
C GLY A 70 -5.71 -2.50 11.21
N ARG A 71 -4.75 -2.82 10.34
CA ARG A 71 -4.42 -2.02 9.17
C ARG A 71 -5.07 -2.60 7.94
N VAL A 72 -5.70 -1.77 7.14
CA VAL A 72 -6.26 -2.17 5.84
C VAL A 72 -5.43 -1.56 4.72
N TYR A 73 -5.07 -2.38 3.75
CA TYR A 73 -4.39 -1.96 2.55
C TYR A 73 -5.05 -2.59 1.34
N ALA A 74 -5.27 -1.82 0.30
CA ALA A 74 -5.84 -2.31 -0.94
C ALA A 74 -5.08 -1.74 -2.13
N GLN A 75 -5.00 -2.53 -3.19
CA GLN A 75 -4.42 -2.12 -4.46
C GLN A 75 -5.25 -2.65 -5.62
N CYS A 76 -5.17 -1.93 -6.72
CA CYS A 76 -5.72 -2.33 -8.00
C CYS A 76 -4.62 -2.17 -9.05
N LYS A 77 -4.58 -3.07 -10.00
CA LYS A 77 -3.74 -3.00 -11.19
C LYS A 77 -4.60 -3.24 -12.41
N ARG A 78 -4.50 -2.35 -13.38
CA ARG A 78 -5.08 -2.56 -14.69
C ARG A 78 -4.12 -3.43 -15.52
N ASP A 79 -4.67 -4.48 -16.11
CA ASP A 79 -3.98 -5.40 -17.01
C ASP A 79 -4.64 -5.29 -18.40
N ASP A 80 -4.09 -4.40 -19.23
CA ASP A 80 -4.63 -4.14 -20.55
C ASP A 80 -4.39 -5.31 -21.52
N GLU A 81 -3.36 -6.11 -21.30
CA GLU A 81 -3.04 -7.27 -22.10
C GLU A 81 -4.11 -8.36 -21.95
N ASN A 82 -4.50 -8.66 -20.72
CA ASN A 82 -5.52 -9.66 -20.40
C ASN A 82 -6.93 -9.06 -20.25
N LYS A 83 -7.10 -7.75 -20.49
CA LYS A 83 -8.39 -7.05 -20.37
C LYS A 83 -9.04 -7.19 -18.98
N LYS A 84 -8.26 -7.04 -17.92
CA LYS A 84 -8.70 -7.26 -16.54
C LYS A 84 -8.27 -6.16 -15.60
N PHE A 85 -9.03 -6.01 -14.50
CA PHE A 85 -8.57 -5.41 -13.28
C PHE A 85 -8.19 -6.50 -12.28
N ILE A 86 -7.00 -6.36 -11.69
CA ILE A 86 -6.52 -7.21 -10.61
C ILE A 86 -6.67 -6.43 -9.32
N ILE A 87 -7.48 -6.94 -8.42
CA ILE A 87 -7.85 -6.28 -7.16
C ILE A 87 -7.34 -7.14 -6.02
N SER A 88 -6.60 -6.55 -5.10
CA SER A 88 -6.13 -7.26 -3.92
C SER A 88 -6.07 -6.36 -2.70
N GLY A 89 -6.13 -6.97 -1.54
CA GLY A 89 -6.05 -6.26 -0.28
C GLY A 89 -5.72 -7.18 0.87
N VAL A 90 -5.40 -6.58 1.99
CA VAL A 90 -5.16 -7.27 3.26
C VAL A 90 -5.76 -6.50 4.41
N VAL A 91 -6.21 -7.23 5.43
CA VAL A 91 -6.40 -6.73 6.78
C VAL A 91 -5.29 -7.32 7.62
N ASP A 92 -4.37 -6.48 8.07
CA ASP A 92 -3.29 -6.86 8.97
C ASP A 92 -3.76 -6.65 10.41
N THR A 93 -3.80 -7.74 11.17
CA THR A 93 -4.29 -7.77 12.56
C THR A 93 -3.23 -8.35 13.48
N PRO A 94 -3.36 -8.19 14.80
CA PRO A 94 -2.47 -8.87 15.76
C PRO A 94 -2.44 -10.40 15.62
N ASN A 95 -3.46 -10.99 14.99
CA ASN A 95 -3.58 -12.43 14.76
C ASN A 95 -3.07 -12.88 13.39
N GLY A 96 -2.59 -11.96 12.57
CA GLY A 96 -2.04 -12.24 11.24
C GLY A 96 -2.75 -11.49 10.10
N LEU A 97 -2.33 -11.81 8.88
CA LEU A 97 -2.85 -11.20 7.66
C LEU A 97 -4.08 -11.95 7.16
N HIS A 98 -5.18 -11.23 6.98
CA HIS A 98 -6.35 -11.68 6.23
C HIS A 98 -6.25 -11.12 4.83
N GLN A 99 -6.12 -11.99 3.85
CA GLN A 99 -5.86 -11.63 2.45
C GLN A 99 -7.14 -11.70 1.63
N PHE A 100 -7.22 -10.80 0.67
CA PHE A 100 -8.28 -10.77 -0.32
C PHE A 100 -7.66 -10.59 -1.70
N TYR A 101 -8.17 -11.35 -2.68
CA TYR A 101 -7.82 -11.21 -4.07
C TYR A 101 -9.05 -11.42 -4.93
N ASN A 102 -9.18 -10.58 -5.96
CA ASN A 102 -10.18 -10.73 -7.01
C ASN A 102 -9.67 -10.18 -8.33
N TRP A 103 -10.31 -10.55 -9.40
CA TRP A 103 -10.12 -9.95 -10.72
C TRP A 103 -11.48 -9.76 -11.41
N SER A 104 -11.55 -8.85 -12.35
CA SER A 104 -12.74 -8.58 -13.15
C SER A 104 -12.35 -8.15 -14.54
N TRP A 105 -13.26 -8.32 -15.50
CA TRP A 105 -13.06 -7.83 -16.86
C TRP A 105 -13.12 -6.31 -16.90
N LEU A 106 -12.32 -5.68 -17.80
CA LEU A 106 -12.35 -4.21 -17.97
C LEU A 106 -13.72 -3.72 -18.42
N GLU A 107 -14.41 -4.50 -19.26
CA GLU A 107 -15.73 -4.18 -19.79
C GLU A 107 -16.82 -4.08 -18.72
N ASP A 108 -16.67 -4.79 -17.59
CA ASP A 108 -17.63 -4.77 -16.48
C ASP A 108 -17.66 -3.42 -15.75
N TYR A 109 -16.60 -2.62 -15.90
CA TYR A 109 -16.45 -1.35 -15.18
C TYR A 109 -16.47 -0.12 -16.06
N GLY A 110 -16.60 -0.29 -17.39
CA GLY A 110 -16.69 0.83 -18.34
C GLY A 110 -15.49 1.78 -18.22
N ASP A 111 -15.78 3.05 -17.99
CA ASP A 111 -14.78 4.11 -17.91
C ASP A 111 -14.19 4.32 -16.51
N LEU A 112 -14.39 3.39 -15.56
CA LEU A 112 -13.83 3.53 -14.21
C LEU A 112 -12.30 3.46 -14.24
N SER A 113 -11.68 4.37 -13.49
CA SER A 113 -10.24 4.39 -13.30
C SER A 113 -9.77 3.32 -12.31
N GLU A 114 -8.47 3.00 -12.32
CA GLU A 114 -7.88 2.12 -11.30
C GLU A 114 -8.15 2.62 -9.87
N VAL A 115 -8.19 3.94 -9.69
CA VAL A 115 -8.47 4.55 -8.38
C VAL A 115 -9.91 4.32 -7.95
N ASP A 116 -10.87 4.38 -8.89
CA ASP A 116 -12.26 4.07 -8.60
C ASP A 116 -12.41 2.59 -8.21
N ILE A 117 -11.79 1.69 -8.96
CA ILE A 117 -11.80 0.25 -8.64
C ILE A 117 -11.11 -0.02 -7.29
N GLN A 118 -10.03 0.68 -6.99
CA GLN A 118 -9.36 0.57 -5.70
C GLN A 118 -10.24 1.04 -4.54
N CYS A 119 -11.18 1.98 -4.74
CA CYS A 119 -12.17 2.33 -3.74
C CYS A 119 -13.02 1.13 -3.32
N TYR A 120 -13.47 0.30 -4.25
CA TYR A 120 -14.20 -0.93 -3.92
C TYR A 120 -13.36 -1.89 -3.09
N ALA A 121 -12.08 -2.05 -3.45
CA ALA A 121 -11.16 -2.88 -2.68
C ALA A 121 -11.02 -2.38 -1.23
N TYR A 122 -10.86 -1.08 -1.02
CA TYR A 122 -10.82 -0.51 0.33
C TYR A 122 -12.13 -0.70 1.09
N VAL A 123 -13.29 -0.48 0.44
CA VAL A 123 -14.59 -0.72 1.08
C VAL A 123 -14.72 -2.17 1.50
N HIS A 124 -14.29 -3.10 0.65
CA HIS A 124 -14.30 -4.52 1.01
C HIS A 124 -13.41 -4.80 2.22
N MET A 125 -12.16 -4.34 2.22
CA MET A 125 -11.24 -4.54 3.34
C MET A 125 -11.73 -3.90 4.64
N LEU A 126 -12.36 -2.74 4.56
CA LEU A 126 -12.98 -2.08 5.71
C LEU A 126 -14.14 -2.92 6.30
N LYS A 127 -14.98 -3.48 5.43
CA LYS A 127 -16.06 -4.37 5.86
C LYS A 127 -15.51 -5.65 6.50
N GLU A 128 -14.47 -6.25 5.94
CA GLU A 128 -13.81 -7.42 6.51
C GLU A 128 -13.17 -7.11 7.87
N ALA A 129 -12.46 -5.99 8.00
CA ALA A 129 -11.92 -5.54 9.28
C ALA A 129 -13.03 -5.40 10.34
N PHE A 130 -14.16 -4.79 9.98
CA PHE A 130 -15.30 -4.65 10.88
C PHE A 130 -15.91 -5.98 11.27
N LYS A 131 -16.08 -6.94 10.33
CA LYS A 131 -16.56 -8.31 10.62
C LYS A 131 -15.61 -9.07 11.55
N LEU A 132 -14.30 -8.82 11.47
CA LEU A 132 -13.31 -9.38 12.39
C LEU A 132 -13.33 -8.74 13.78
N GLY A 133 -14.24 -7.81 14.04
CA GLY A 133 -14.36 -7.11 15.32
C GLY A 133 -13.27 -6.06 15.54
N ILE A 134 -12.63 -5.59 14.47
CA ILE A 134 -11.62 -4.53 14.55
C ILE A 134 -12.34 -3.18 14.65
N HIS A 135 -12.07 -2.45 15.72
CA HIS A 135 -12.68 -1.13 15.97
C HIS A 135 -11.68 0.02 15.86
N ASP A 136 -10.39 -0.24 15.88
CA ASP A 136 -9.32 0.71 15.56
C ASP A 136 -8.75 0.34 14.18
N ILE A 137 -9.19 1.02 13.15
CA ILE A 137 -8.82 0.73 11.75
C ILE A 137 -7.88 1.81 11.23
N VAL A 138 -6.74 1.41 10.72
CA VAL A 138 -5.79 2.27 10.00
C VAL A 138 -5.86 1.97 8.52
N VAL A 139 -6.28 2.94 7.73
CA VAL A 139 -6.29 2.86 6.26
C VAL A 139 -4.91 3.25 5.74
N VAL A 140 -4.15 2.27 5.26
CA VAL A 140 -2.83 2.49 4.66
C VAL A 140 -3.00 2.81 3.18
N TYR A 141 -2.52 3.95 2.70
CA TYR A 141 -2.77 4.44 1.35
C TYR A 141 -1.51 4.91 0.63
N LYS A 142 -1.44 4.70 -0.69
CA LYS A 142 -0.40 5.25 -1.58
C LYS A 142 -0.85 6.56 -2.22
N ASN A 143 -2.09 6.63 -2.67
CA ASN A 143 -2.66 7.81 -3.30
C ASN A 143 -3.41 8.66 -2.28
N ASP A 144 -3.04 9.94 -2.18
CA ASP A 144 -3.58 10.89 -1.19
C ASP A 144 -5.09 11.11 -1.30
N CYS A 145 -5.70 10.77 -2.44
CA CYS A 145 -7.15 10.88 -2.60
C CYS A 145 -7.92 10.02 -1.59
N PHE A 146 -7.42 8.85 -1.21
CA PHE A 146 -8.10 7.98 -0.24
C PHE A 146 -8.20 8.62 1.15
N LYS A 147 -7.13 9.25 1.61
CA LYS A 147 -7.17 10.07 2.83
C LYS A 147 -8.07 11.28 2.62
N GLY A 148 -7.87 12.02 1.53
CA GLY A 148 -8.61 13.24 1.24
C GLY A 148 -10.13 13.01 1.22
N TRP A 149 -10.61 11.99 0.49
CA TRP A 149 -12.04 11.64 0.45
C TRP A 149 -12.54 11.08 1.80
N GLY A 150 -11.74 10.35 2.49
CA GLY A 150 -12.08 9.84 3.82
C GLY A 150 -12.21 10.94 4.88
N GLU A 151 -11.56 12.08 4.70
CA GLU A 151 -11.55 13.20 5.63
C GLU A 151 -12.38 14.39 5.11
N THR A 152 -11.80 15.21 4.25
CA THR A 152 -12.30 16.55 3.94
C THR A 152 -12.65 16.78 2.47
N TRP A 153 -12.03 16.05 1.53
CA TRP A 153 -12.21 16.31 0.11
C TRP A 153 -13.60 15.96 -0.40
N ARG A 154 -14.07 16.75 -1.36
CA ARG A 154 -15.30 16.44 -2.08
C ARG A 154 -15.05 15.31 -3.07
N ALA A 155 -15.76 14.19 -2.90
CA ALA A 155 -15.78 13.10 -3.86
C ALA A 155 -16.65 13.49 -5.07
N LYS A 156 -16.12 13.29 -6.28
CA LYS A 156 -16.82 13.64 -7.54
C LYS A 156 -17.47 12.41 -8.16
N SER A 157 -16.73 11.30 -8.33
CA SER A 157 -17.29 10.06 -8.87
C SER A 157 -18.21 9.38 -7.85
N ASP A 158 -19.16 8.59 -8.34
CA ASP A 158 -20.10 7.89 -7.45
C ASP A 158 -19.38 6.83 -6.60
N VAL A 159 -18.35 6.23 -7.16
CA VAL A 159 -17.49 5.27 -6.43
C VAL A 159 -16.73 5.95 -5.29
N ALA A 160 -16.15 7.11 -5.54
CA ALA A 160 -15.49 7.88 -4.49
C ALA A 160 -16.48 8.37 -3.41
N LYS A 161 -17.71 8.73 -3.80
CA LYS A 161 -18.80 9.05 -2.85
C LYS A 161 -19.17 7.83 -2.00
N TYR A 162 -19.25 6.67 -2.62
CA TYR A 162 -19.52 5.41 -1.91
C TYR A 162 -18.42 5.08 -0.89
N TYR A 163 -17.16 5.17 -1.29
CA TYR A 163 -16.02 5.02 -0.38
C TYR A 163 -16.11 6.00 0.81
N LYS A 164 -16.35 7.29 0.52
CA LYS A 164 -16.52 8.32 1.54
C LYS A 164 -17.67 7.99 2.51
N SER A 165 -18.81 7.56 1.98
CA SER A 165 -19.98 7.19 2.80
C SER A 165 -19.68 5.98 3.69
N CYS A 166 -18.90 4.99 3.19
CA CYS A 166 -18.45 3.87 3.99
C CYS A 166 -17.56 4.31 5.16
N ILE A 167 -16.59 5.20 4.91
CA ILE A 167 -15.75 5.76 5.97
C ILE A 167 -16.59 6.51 7.01
N GLN A 168 -17.55 7.33 6.57
CA GLN A 168 -18.44 8.09 7.47
C GLN A 168 -19.30 7.16 8.33
N TYR A 169 -19.87 6.12 7.72
CA TYR A 169 -20.64 5.10 8.44
C TYR A 169 -19.80 4.39 9.50
N LEU A 170 -18.60 3.95 9.14
CA LEU A 170 -17.72 3.23 10.06
C LEU A 170 -17.20 4.14 11.19
N ARG A 171 -16.99 5.43 10.95
CA ARG A 171 -16.57 6.38 12.00
C ARG A 171 -17.54 6.53 13.15
N SER A 172 -18.81 6.21 12.95
CA SER A 172 -19.78 6.18 14.06
C SER A 172 -19.63 4.92 14.96
N ARG A 173 -18.82 3.94 14.55
CA ARG A 173 -18.65 2.64 15.21
C ARG A 173 -17.19 2.27 15.47
N CYS A 174 -16.28 2.85 14.74
CA CYS A 174 -14.86 2.56 14.74
C CYS A 174 -14.04 3.82 14.75
N ASN A 175 -12.86 3.77 15.35
CA ASN A 175 -11.84 4.78 15.17
C ASN A 175 -11.13 4.52 13.83
N ILE A 176 -11.19 5.46 12.88
CA ILE A 176 -10.56 5.34 11.58
C ILE A 176 -9.47 6.38 11.42
N GLN A 177 -8.27 5.91 11.22
CA GLN A 177 -7.07 6.69 10.97
C GLN A 177 -6.53 6.43 9.56
N PHE A 178 -5.69 7.31 9.06
CA PHE A 178 -5.06 7.21 7.75
C PHE A 178 -3.55 7.29 7.90
N GLU A 179 -2.85 6.30 7.32
CA GLU A 179 -1.40 6.23 7.35
C GLU A 179 -0.86 6.16 5.92
N LYS A 180 0.09 7.04 5.58
CA LYS A 180 0.75 7.00 4.27
C LYS A 180 1.59 5.74 4.16
N TYR A 181 1.46 5.05 3.04
CA TYR A 181 2.27 3.87 2.77
C TYR A 181 3.76 4.19 2.82
N ASP A 182 4.47 3.48 3.66
CA ASP A 182 5.92 3.44 3.73
C ASP A 182 6.41 2.02 3.44
N LYS A 183 7.33 1.88 2.49
CA LYS A 183 7.82 0.57 2.08
C LYS A 183 8.57 -0.17 3.20
N GLY A 184 9.26 0.56 4.07
CA GLY A 184 9.97 -0.03 5.22
C GLY A 184 9.03 -0.63 6.25
N VAL A 185 7.83 -0.06 6.39
CA VAL A 185 6.84 -0.45 7.41
C VAL A 185 5.77 -1.39 6.83
N HIS A 186 5.25 -1.09 5.63
CA HIS A 186 4.06 -1.72 5.08
C HIS A 186 4.34 -2.76 3.98
N TYR A 187 5.61 -3.06 3.70
CA TYR A 187 5.96 -3.97 2.60
C TYR A 187 5.33 -5.35 2.75
N HIS A 188 5.22 -5.86 3.98
CA HIS A 188 4.57 -7.14 4.26
C HIS A 188 3.10 -7.17 3.83
N MET A 189 2.38 -6.05 3.95
CA MET A 189 0.98 -5.93 3.49
C MET A 189 0.91 -5.89 1.97
N GLU A 190 1.78 -5.14 1.32
CA GLU A 190 1.88 -5.11 -0.14
C GLU A 190 2.24 -6.49 -0.70
N TYR A 191 3.21 -7.15 -0.10
CA TYR A 191 3.61 -8.50 -0.47
C TYR A 191 2.50 -9.52 -0.21
N GLY A 192 1.89 -9.50 0.97
CA GLY A 192 0.76 -10.34 1.32
C GLY A 192 -0.42 -10.19 0.36
N SER A 193 -0.71 -8.98 -0.11
CA SER A 193 -1.76 -8.75 -1.10
C SER A 193 -1.45 -9.32 -2.49
N ARG A 194 -0.18 -9.62 -2.80
CA ARG A 194 0.26 -10.17 -4.10
C ARG A 194 0.31 -11.70 -4.13
N ILE A 195 0.48 -12.36 -2.98
CA ILE A 195 0.76 -13.82 -2.92
C ILE A 195 -0.49 -14.66 -3.16
N SER A 196 -1.67 -14.16 -2.92
CA SER A 196 -2.91 -14.92 -3.08
C SER A 196 -3.38 -14.98 -4.53
N LEU A 197 -2.54 -15.49 -5.43
CA LEU A 197 -2.93 -15.84 -6.80
C LEU A 197 -3.27 -17.33 -6.86
N PRO A 198 -4.53 -17.76 -6.70
CA PRO A 198 -4.92 -19.09 -7.16
C PRO A 198 -5.00 -19.06 -8.67
N PHE A 199 -4.35 -20.00 -9.31
CA PHE A 199 -4.24 -20.16 -10.77
C PHE A 199 -5.58 -20.48 -11.46
N GLU A 200 -6.65 -20.72 -10.71
CA GLU A 200 -7.98 -21.03 -11.24
C GLU A 200 -9.04 -20.26 -10.47
N TYR A 201 -9.49 -19.16 -11.05
CA TYR A 201 -10.70 -18.49 -10.55
C TYR A 201 -11.89 -18.86 -11.44
N LYS A 202 -12.85 -19.60 -10.86
CA LYS A 202 -14.13 -19.88 -11.51
C LYS A 202 -15.03 -18.65 -11.41
N SER A 203 -15.72 -18.33 -12.49
CA SER A 203 -16.63 -17.19 -12.68
C SER A 203 -17.82 -17.12 -11.69
N GLU A 204 -18.01 -18.10 -10.85
CA GLU A 204 -19.17 -18.24 -9.96
C GLU A 204 -19.13 -17.36 -8.68
N GLN A 205 -18.03 -16.62 -8.43
CA GLN A 205 -17.93 -15.74 -7.26
C GLN A 205 -18.36 -14.29 -7.51
N TYR A 206 -18.83 -13.96 -8.71
CA TYR A 206 -19.27 -12.61 -9.08
C TYR A 206 -20.49 -12.10 -8.31
N GLU A 207 -21.36 -12.99 -7.83
CA GLU A 207 -22.57 -12.61 -7.10
C GLU A 207 -22.31 -12.03 -5.71
N GLN A 208 -21.11 -12.18 -5.14
CA GLN A 208 -20.80 -11.65 -3.81
C GLN A 208 -20.45 -10.16 -3.80
N PHE A 209 -20.17 -9.56 -4.95
CA PHE A 209 -19.95 -8.12 -5.09
C PHE A 209 -21.20 -7.36 -5.54
N GLY A 210 -22.37 -8.01 -5.46
CA GLY A 210 -23.63 -7.39 -5.74
C GLY A 210 -23.72 -6.01 -5.11
N TYR A 211 -23.78 -5.00 -5.96
CA TYR A 211 -24.12 -3.62 -5.63
C TYR A 211 -25.56 -3.58 -5.11
N THR A 212 -25.76 -4.11 -3.94
CA THR A 212 -26.97 -3.86 -3.16
C THR A 212 -26.64 -2.74 -2.20
N GLY A 213 -27.11 -1.54 -2.51
CA GLY A 213 -26.92 -0.32 -1.75
C GLY A 213 -27.50 -0.34 -0.33
N ASN A 214 -27.50 -1.48 0.33
CA ASN A 214 -27.93 -1.66 1.71
C ASN A 214 -26.73 -2.08 2.56
N PHE A 215 -26.33 -1.18 3.45
CA PHE A 215 -25.53 -1.48 4.61
C PHE A 215 -26.42 -2.16 5.67
#